data_753b875bf16cb7bce9327563d6f42e75
#
_entry.id   753b875bf16cb7bce9327563d6f42e75
#
_cell.length_a   1.000
_cell.length_b   1.000
_cell.length_c   1.000
_cell.angle_alpha   90.00
_cell.angle_beta   90.00
_cell.angle_gamma   90.00
#
_symmetry.space_group_name_H-M   'P 1'
#
loop_
_entity.id
_entity.type
_entity.pdbx_description
1 polymer ?
#
loop_
_entity_poly.entity_id
_entity_poly.type
_entity_poly.pdbx_seq_one_letter_code
_entity_poly.pdbx_strand_id
1 'polypeptide(L)'
;MDIRLSQGMKVFISSCGTGESFYGRELKRMARLCVSVQSVFVNRPEDADLILIVDMDEADVFANLRRNQVWQRFPEKSFGIYEGDNPPRFLHGLYSSVRRSWMGTGRFQSCAYPMHQLCFPNRVPAVSTASVAPKDLLFFFAGRISHPVRTRLMELRFPKSDVVMQDTSNYNHFQTDEINQQVTKDRYWQLAQRSKFGLCPRGAGTSSVRLFELMEAGIPPVIIADDWIPPIGPKWEKFALFVPEREIVSLYNVVHEHENEWIQRGREAREAYETWFAPEVYWRFLIQSIQVIQKHQKFPETIYASSLPLLTLAERGRQTRIRSMIRAKGMIRKILKR
;
A
#
# COMPACT_ATOMS: atom_id res chain seq x y z
N MET A 1 -28.61 -0.85 4.48
CA MET A 1 -28.97 -2.29 4.43
C MET A 1 -27.85 -2.99 5.16
N ASP A 2 -28.04 -3.21 6.46
CA ASP A 2 -27.09 -3.98 7.26
C ASP A 2 -27.13 -5.41 6.73
N ILE A 3 -26.11 -5.77 5.93
CA ILE A 3 -25.87 -7.16 5.59
C ILE A 3 -25.45 -7.78 6.92
N ARG A 4 -26.39 -8.51 7.53
CA ARG A 4 -26.13 -9.31 8.71
C ARG A 4 -24.90 -10.15 8.43
N LEU A 5 -23.82 -9.90 9.16
CA LEU A 5 -22.61 -10.73 9.23
C LEU A 5 -22.94 -12.09 9.95
N SER A 6 -24.11 -12.65 9.61
CA SER A 6 -24.63 -13.86 10.23
C SER A 6 -24.31 -15.05 9.34
N GLN A 7 -23.59 -15.97 9.93
CA GLN A 7 -23.30 -17.33 9.45
C GLN A 7 -22.43 -17.41 8.17
N GLY A 8 -21.09 -17.38 8.38
CA GLY A 8 -20.17 -18.12 7.52
C GLY A 8 -20.15 -17.75 6.04
N MET A 9 -19.81 -16.50 5.69
CA MET A 9 -19.56 -16.13 4.28
C MET A 9 -18.60 -17.14 3.63
N LYS A 10 -18.99 -17.75 2.53
CA LYS A 10 -18.19 -18.72 1.79
C LYS A 10 -17.20 -18.01 0.88
N VAL A 11 -15.92 -18.25 1.11
CA VAL A 11 -14.83 -17.58 0.38
C VAL A 11 -13.99 -18.59 -0.39
N PHE A 12 -13.74 -18.32 -1.65
CA PHE A 12 -12.78 -19.03 -2.48
C PHE A 12 -11.58 -18.12 -2.78
N ILE A 13 -10.36 -18.65 -2.70
CA ILE A 13 -9.15 -17.93 -3.09
C ILE A 13 -8.62 -18.52 -4.39
N SER A 14 -8.50 -17.68 -5.42
CA SER A 14 -7.93 -18.00 -6.72
C SER A 14 -6.56 -17.34 -6.86
N SER A 15 -5.49 -18.14 -6.86
CA SER A 15 -4.13 -17.66 -7.14
C SER A 15 -3.90 -17.52 -8.64
N CYS A 16 -3.21 -16.47 -9.04
CA CYS A 16 -2.67 -16.31 -10.40
C CYS A 16 -1.28 -16.94 -10.55
N GLY A 17 -0.62 -17.29 -9.43
CA GLY A 17 0.68 -17.93 -9.40
C GLY A 17 0.62 -19.45 -9.61
N THR A 18 1.79 -20.06 -9.77
CA THR A 18 1.97 -21.52 -9.80
C THR A 18 2.40 -22.00 -8.41
N GLY A 19 1.78 -23.07 -7.92
CA GLY A 19 2.08 -23.67 -6.63
C GLY A 19 1.20 -23.16 -5.49
N GLU A 20 1.66 -23.38 -4.24
CA GLU A 20 0.92 -22.97 -3.06
C GLU A 20 0.98 -21.45 -2.84
N SER A 21 -0.19 -20.84 -2.77
CA SER A 21 -0.30 -19.37 -2.60
C SER A 21 0.11 -18.93 -1.19
N PHE A 22 1.20 -18.16 -1.09
CA PHE A 22 1.56 -17.48 0.14
C PHE A 22 0.46 -16.50 0.58
N TYR A 23 -0.02 -15.64 -0.33
CA TYR A 23 -1.14 -14.73 -0.07
C TYR A 23 -2.38 -15.46 0.42
N GLY A 24 -2.74 -16.57 -0.24
CA GLY A 24 -3.89 -17.38 0.13
C GLY A 24 -3.78 -17.97 1.54
N ARG A 25 -2.60 -18.45 1.93
CA ARG A 25 -2.36 -18.95 3.30
C ARG A 25 -2.51 -17.85 4.34
N GLU A 26 -1.88 -16.71 4.10
CA GLU A 26 -1.87 -15.61 5.06
C GLU A 26 -3.26 -14.97 5.19
N LEU A 27 -4.01 -14.82 4.11
CA LEU A 27 -5.41 -14.38 4.19
C LEU A 27 -6.27 -15.33 5.00
N LYS A 28 -6.10 -16.64 4.82
CA LYS A 28 -6.78 -17.66 5.65
C LYS A 28 -6.37 -17.56 7.12
N ARG A 29 -5.08 -17.28 7.40
CA ARG A 29 -4.59 -17.07 8.77
C ARG A 29 -5.23 -15.85 9.40
N MET A 30 -5.24 -14.70 8.71
CA MET A 30 -5.87 -13.48 9.17
C MET A 30 -7.39 -13.64 9.40
N ALA A 31 -8.05 -14.38 8.52
CA ALA A 31 -9.47 -14.68 8.69
C ALA A 31 -9.75 -15.50 9.95
N ARG A 32 -8.86 -16.44 10.31
CA ARG A 32 -8.97 -17.22 11.56
C ARG A 32 -8.71 -16.39 12.80
N LEU A 33 -7.81 -15.41 12.74
CA LEU A 33 -7.53 -14.48 13.83
C LEU A 33 -8.68 -13.49 14.05
N CYS A 34 -9.42 -13.17 13.00
CA CYS A 34 -10.48 -12.17 13.04
C CYS A 34 -11.79 -12.77 13.59
N VAL A 35 -12.03 -12.61 14.89
CA VAL A 35 -13.23 -13.15 15.56
C VAL A 35 -14.53 -12.44 15.16
N SER A 36 -14.44 -11.23 14.63
CA SER A 36 -15.61 -10.39 14.32
C SER A 36 -16.26 -10.69 12.95
N VAL A 37 -15.58 -11.42 12.06
CA VAL A 37 -16.08 -11.81 10.73
C VAL A 37 -15.77 -13.27 10.47
N GLN A 38 -16.79 -14.13 10.59
CA GLN A 38 -16.64 -15.55 10.32
C GLN A 38 -16.73 -15.82 8.82
N SER A 39 -15.77 -16.60 8.30
CA SER A 39 -15.72 -17.03 6.92
C SER A 39 -15.40 -18.50 6.80
N VAL A 40 -16.03 -19.14 5.83
CA VAL A 40 -15.78 -20.56 5.50
C VAL A 40 -15.08 -20.63 4.15
N PHE A 41 -13.88 -21.19 4.12
CA PHE A 41 -13.15 -21.36 2.86
C PHE A 41 -13.63 -22.63 2.15
N VAL A 42 -14.09 -22.42 0.91
CA VAL A 42 -14.60 -23.51 0.05
C VAL A 42 -13.56 -23.92 -0.99
N ASN A 43 -13.69 -25.14 -1.50
CA ASN A 43 -12.74 -25.71 -2.47
C ASN A 43 -13.15 -25.50 -3.93
N ARG A 44 -14.39 -25.06 -4.17
CA ARG A 44 -14.92 -24.81 -5.52
C ARG A 44 -15.43 -23.38 -5.63
N PRO A 45 -15.09 -22.65 -6.70
CA PRO A 45 -15.54 -21.27 -6.90
C PRO A 45 -17.06 -21.13 -7.06
N GLU A 46 -17.75 -22.21 -7.52
CA GLU A 46 -19.21 -22.26 -7.61
C GLU A 46 -19.88 -22.05 -6.25
N ASP A 47 -19.32 -22.64 -5.22
CA ASP A 47 -19.86 -22.67 -3.86
C ASP A 47 -19.58 -21.39 -3.07
N ALA A 48 -18.77 -20.48 -3.62
CA ALA A 48 -18.35 -19.25 -2.94
C ALA A 48 -19.33 -18.10 -3.12
N ASP A 49 -19.51 -17.33 -2.06
CA ASP A 49 -20.18 -16.02 -2.08
C ASP A 49 -19.22 -14.92 -2.54
N LEU A 50 -17.93 -15.07 -2.20
CA LEU A 50 -16.83 -14.15 -2.51
C LEU A 50 -15.63 -14.92 -3.04
N ILE A 51 -15.02 -14.41 -4.10
CA ILE A 51 -13.78 -14.92 -4.68
C ILE A 51 -12.70 -13.85 -4.56
N LEU A 52 -11.54 -14.20 -3.99
CA LEU A 52 -10.38 -13.33 -3.90
C LEU A 52 -9.32 -13.78 -4.92
N ILE A 53 -8.97 -12.88 -5.82
CA ILE A 53 -7.91 -13.10 -6.81
C ILE A 53 -6.60 -12.54 -6.25
N VAL A 54 -5.60 -13.38 -6.08
CA VAL A 54 -4.31 -13.05 -5.44
C VAL A 54 -3.12 -13.48 -6.30
N ASP A 55 -1.89 -13.21 -5.84
CA ASP A 55 -0.61 -13.57 -6.48
C ASP A 55 -0.50 -13.07 -7.92
N MET A 56 -0.96 -11.87 -8.17
CA MET A 56 -0.80 -11.19 -9.45
C MET A 56 0.65 -10.71 -9.57
N ASP A 57 1.39 -11.27 -10.53
CA ASP A 57 2.79 -10.90 -10.79
C ASP A 57 2.89 -9.45 -11.31
N GLU A 58 3.78 -8.65 -10.72
CA GLU A 58 4.06 -7.27 -11.17
C GLU A 58 4.54 -7.18 -12.61
N ALA A 59 5.26 -8.20 -13.08
CA ALA A 59 5.83 -8.20 -14.42
C ALA A 59 4.76 -8.27 -15.52
N ASP A 60 3.66 -9.00 -15.29
CA ASP A 60 2.54 -9.08 -16.22
C ASP A 60 1.21 -9.40 -15.54
N VAL A 61 0.79 -8.51 -14.64
CA VAL A 61 -0.53 -8.57 -13.95
C VAL A 61 -1.66 -8.83 -14.94
N PHE A 62 -1.53 -8.31 -16.14
CA PHE A 62 -2.53 -8.40 -17.18
C PHE A 62 -2.64 -9.81 -17.78
N ALA A 63 -1.52 -10.46 -18.10
CA ALA A 63 -1.51 -11.82 -18.62
C ALA A 63 -2.02 -12.81 -17.59
N ASN A 64 -1.67 -12.60 -16.31
CA ASN A 64 -2.13 -13.44 -15.21
C ASN A 64 -3.66 -13.43 -15.09
N LEU A 65 -4.27 -12.26 -15.11
CA LEU A 65 -5.73 -12.15 -15.04
C LEU A 65 -6.42 -12.70 -16.28
N ARG A 66 -5.88 -12.48 -17.48
CA ARG A 66 -6.43 -13.08 -18.71
C ARG A 66 -6.46 -14.60 -18.67
N ARG A 67 -5.54 -15.23 -17.96
CA ARG A 67 -5.49 -16.69 -17.81
C ARG A 67 -6.35 -17.20 -16.67
N ASN A 68 -6.80 -16.32 -15.78
CA ASN A 68 -7.60 -16.71 -14.63
C ASN A 68 -9.03 -17.03 -15.05
N GLN A 69 -9.32 -18.32 -15.27
CA GLN A 69 -10.64 -18.80 -15.69
C GLN A 69 -11.70 -18.56 -14.62
N VAL A 70 -11.33 -18.54 -13.35
CA VAL A 70 -12.28 -18.30 -12.25
C VAL A 70 -12.84 -16.89 -12.34
N TRP A 71 -11.99 -15.87 -12.53
CA TRP A 71 -12.48 -14.50 -12.74
C TRP A 71 -13.34 -14.37 -13.99
N GLN A 72 -12.94 -15.00 -15.10
CA GLN A 72 -13.72 -14.94 -16.35
C GLN A 72 -15.13 -15.53 -16.18
N ARG A 73 -15.26 -16.58 -15.39
CA ARG A 73 -16.53 -17.29 -15.15
C ARG A 73 -17.40 -16.60 -14.09
N PHE A 74 -16.78 -15.97 -13.10
CA PHE A 74 -17.47 -15.39 -11.95
C PHE A 74 -17.02 -13.93 -11.68
N PRO A 75 -17.11 -13.02 -12.67
CA PRO A 75 -16.55 -11.67 -12.53
C PRO A 75 -17.19 -10.88 -11.38
N GLU A 76 -18.53 -11.00 -11.18
CA GLU A 76 -19.27 -10.21 -10.20
C GLU A 76 -18.88 -10.47 -8.73
N LYS A 77 -18.44 -11.69 -8.43
CA LYS A 77 -18.02 -12.08 -7.07
C LYS A 77 -16.51 -12.21 -6.90
N SER A 78 -15.72 -11.83 -7.92
CA SER A 78 -14.25 -11.95 -7.93
C SER A 78 -13.59 -10.61 -7.73
N PHE A 79 -12.87 -10.43 -6.62
CA PHE A 79 -12.20 -9.18 -6.25
C PHE A 79 -10.69 -9.39 -6.20
N GLY A 80 -9.96 -8.47 -6.82
CA GLY A 80 -8.50 -8.47 -6.79
C GLY A 80 -7.94 -7.91 -5.48
N ILE A 81 -6.86 -8.50 -4.99
CA ILE A 81 -6.05 -7.94 -3.91
C ILE A 81 -4.61 -7.84 -4.41
N TYR A 82 -4.03 -6.64 -4.38
CA TYR A 82 -2.71 -6.42 -4.92
C TYR A 82 -2.00 -5.24 -4.24
N GLU A 83 -0.77 -5.48 -3.80
CA GLU A 83 0.05 -4.53 -3.05
C GLU A 83 1.17 -3.87 -3.88
N GLY A 84 1.22 -4.13 -5.17
CA GLY A 84 2.24 -3.56 -6.06
C GLY A 84 1.93 -2.13 -6.53
N ASP A 85 2.91 -1.53 -7.18
CA ASP A 85 2.88 -0.15 -7.65
C ASP A 85 1.92 0.09 -8.83
N ASN A 86 1.61 -0.95 -9.60
CA ASN A 86 0.83 -0.87 -10.83
C ASN A 86 -0.39 -1.79 -10.82
N PRO A 87 -1.42 -1.48 -10.05
CA PRO A 87 -2.61 -2.32 -9.92
C PRO A 87 -3.39 -2.44 -11.23
N PRO A 88 -4.08 -3.58 -11.44
CA PRO A 88 -4.91 -3.80 -12.61
C PRO A 88 -6.19 -2.97 -12.55
N ARG A 89 -6.45 -2.16 -13.59
CA ARG A 89 -7.66 -1.32 -13.67
C ARG A 89 -8.93 -2.06 -14.09
N PHE A 90 -8.81 -3.27 -14.60
CA PHE A 90 -9.93 -4.02 -15.19
C PHE A 90 -10.54 -5.04 -14.23
N LEU A 91 -9.95 -5.30 -13.09
CA LEU A 91 -10.54 -6.08 -12.01
C LEU A 91 -10.87 -5.15 -10.85
N HIS A 92 -12.09 -5.16 -10.35
CA HIS A 92 -12.43 -4.43 -9.15
C HIS A 92 -11.75 -5.05 -7.91
N GLY A 93 -11.43 -4.24 -6.92
CA GLY A 93 -10.74 -4.79 -5.75
C GLY A 93 -10.02 -3.77 -4.87
N LEU A 94 -9.17 -4.32 -4.03
CA LEU A 94 -8.37 -3.59 -3.05
C LEU A 94 -6.92 -3.52 -3.53
N TYR A 95 -6.42 -2.31 -3.65
CA TYR A 95 -5.09 -2.05 -4.17
C TYR A 95 -4.36 -1.02 -3.32
N SER A 96 -3.09 -1.26 -3.00
CA SER A 96 -2.31 -0.30 -2.20
C SER A 96 -2.08 1.02 -2.94
N SER A 97 -2.03 0.99 -4.26
CA SER A 97 -1.70 2.13 -5.12
C SER A 97 -2.89 2.63 -5.95
N VAL A 98 -4.06 2.78 -5.34
CA VAL A 98 -5.24 3.38 -6.00
C VAL A 98 -4.99 4.86 -6.27
N ARG A 99 -5.39 5.31 -7.47
CA ARG A 99 -5.30 6.71 -7.88
C ARG A 99 -6.64 7.41 -7.71
N ARG A 100 -6.60 8.69 -7.35
CA ARG A 100 -7.79 9.54 -7.21
C ARG A 100 -8.68 9.51 -8.47
N SER A 101 -8.09 9.52 -9.64
CA SER A 101 -8.80 9.46 -10.92
C SER A 101 -9.60 8.17 -11.16
N TRP A 102 -9.38 7.11 -10.37
CA TRP A 102 -10.09 5.83 -10.52
C TRP A 102 -11.36 5.74 -9.65
N MET A 103 -11.48 6.62 -8.66
CA MET A 103 -12.57 6.55 -7.67
C MET A 103 -13.96 6.76 -8.26
N GLY A 104 -14.05 7.48 -9.38
CA GLY A 104 -15.33 7.79 -10.04
C GLY A 104 -16.17 6.57 -10.48
N THR A 105 -15.57 5.38 -10.55
CA THR A 105 -16.26 4.14 -10.94
C THR A 105 -16.86 3.36 -9.77
N GLY A 106 -16.42 3.63 -8.54
CA GLY A 106 -16.78 2.88 -7.34
C GLY A 106 -16.17 1.47 -7.26
N ARG A 107 -15.24 1.11 -8.16
CA ARG A 107 -14.70 -0.25 -8.31
C ARG A 107 -13.47 -0.54 -7.47
N PHE A 108 -12.88 0.47 -6.84
CA PHE A 108 -11.59 0.35 -6.18
C PHE A 108 -11.63 0.88 -4.76
N GLN A 109 -10.92 0.20 -3.86
CA GLN A 109 -10.62 0.68 -2.53
C GLN A 109 -9.11 0.57 -2.27
N SER A 110 -8.58 1.50 -1.50
CA SER A 110 -7.19 1.42 -1.04
C SER A 110 -7.04 0.42 0.08
N CYS A 111 -5.88 -0.24 0.14
CA CYS A 111 -5.50 -1.13 1.24
C CYS A 111 -4.10 -0.83 1.78
N ALA A 112 -3.80 -1.43 2.93
CA ALA A 112 -2.45 -1.48 3.50
C ALA A 112 -1.56 -2.50 2.77
N TYR A 113 -0.40 -2.81 3.33
CA TYR A 113 0.60 -3.74 2.79
C TYR A 113 0.86 -4.94 3.72
N PRO A 114 -0.16 -5.68 4.19
CA PRO A 114 0.07 -6.75 5.17
C PRO A 114 0.94 -7.87 4.62
N MET A 115 0.83 -8.22 3.34
CA MET A 115 1.63 -9.29 2.76
C MET A 115 3.07 -8.86 2.55
N HIS A 116 3.30 -7.60 2.14
CA HIS A 116 4.65 -7.06 2.05
C HIS A 116 5.33 -7.06 3.41
N GLN A 117 4.62 -6.64 4.47
CA GLN A 117 5.15 -6.64 5.83
C GLN A 117 5.45 -8.07 6.33
N LEU A 118 4.70 -9.07 5.91
CA LEU A 118 4.96 -10.48 6.25
C LEU A 118 6.11 -11.09 5.46
N CYS A 119 6.21 -10.79 4.15
CA CYS A 119 7.32 -11.27 3.31
C CYS A 119 8.66 -10.63 3.72
N PHE A 120 8.61 -9.37 4.14
CA PHE A 120 9.77 -8.57 4.42
C PHE A 120 9.62 -7.90 5.80
N PRO A 121 9.58 -8.70 6.89
CA PRO A 121 9.28 -8.17 8.20
C PRO A 121 10.36 -7.17 8.61
N ASN A 122 9.94 -5.93 8.71
CA ASN A 122 10.69 -4.87 9.34
C ASN A 122 10.14 -4.80 10.77
N ARG A 123 10.69 -5.63 11.67
CA ARG A 123 10.17 -5.74 13.04
C ARG A 123 10.19 -4.37 13.69
N VAL A 124 8.99 -3.83 13.88
CA VAL A 124 8.80 -2.62 14.67
C VAL A 124 9.18 -2.94 16.10
N PRO A 125 10.19 -2.26 16.67
CA PRO A 125 10.45 -2.42 18.08
C PRO A 125 9.19 -2.07 18.86
N ALA A 126 8.81 -2.90 19.82
CA ALA A 126 7.68 -2.58 20.70
C ALA A 126 7.96 -1.21 21.35
N VAL A 127 7.21 -0.21 20.94
CA VAL A 127 7.30 1.11 21.58
C VAL A 127 6.69 0.94 22.96
N SER A 128 7.55 0.94 23.97
CA SER A 128 7.09 0.97 25.36
C SER A 128 6.26 2.25 25.55
N THR A 129 4.97 2.11 25.77
CA THR A 129 4.09 3.22 26.10
C THR A 129 4.43 3.87 27.45
N ALA A 130 5.31 3.23 28.22
CA ALA A 130 5.69 3.66 29.57
C ALA A 130 6.79 4.73 29.62
N SER A 131 7.58 4.91 28.57
CA SER A 131 8.63 5.94 28.50
C SER A 131 8.75 6.47 27.09
N VAL A 132 8.23 7.67 26.88
CA VAL A 132 8.47 8.42 25.64
C VAL A 132 9.88 8.97 25.74
N ALA A 133 10.86 8.27 25.12
CA ALA A 133 12.22 8.76 25.03
C ALA A 133 12.25 10.12 24.32
N PRO A 134 13.08 11.07 24.76
CA PRO A 134 13.25 12.34 24.07
C PRO A 134 13.64 12.12 22.61
N LYS A 135 12.93 12.79 21.70
CA LYS A 135 13.21 12.72 20.27
C LYS A 135 13.94 13.99 19.83
N ASP A 136 15.11 13.81 19.27
CA ASP A 136 16.00 14.90 18.84
C ASP A 136 15.77 15.31 17.37
N LEU A 137 15.08 14.48 16.59
CA LEU A 137 14.75 14.78 15.21
C LEU A 137 13.29 15.20 15.05
N LEU A 138 13.06 16.30 14.32
CA LEU A 138 11.72 16.73 13.95
C LEU A 138 11.09 15.71 13.00
N PHE A 139 11.80 15.35 11.93
CA PHE A 139 11.38 14.28 11.03
C PHE A 139 12.55 13.59 10.32
N PHE A 140 12.26 12.44 9.74
CA PHE A 140 13.22 11.74 8.89
C PHE A 140 12.56 11.20 7.62
N PHE A 141 13.39 10.97 6.60
CA PHE A 141 13.11 10.13 5.47
C PHE A 141 14.29 9.20 5.20
N ALA A 142 14.05 7.91 5.09
CA ALA A 142 15.03 6.96 4.59
C ALA A 142 14.36 6.08 3.54
N GLY A 143 14.78 6.19 2.28
CA GLY A 143 14.10 5.48 1.21
C GLY A 143 14.75 5.64 -0.16
N ARG A 144 14.38 4.72 -1.05
CA ARG A 144 14.84 4.72 -2.45
C ARG A 144 14.25 5.90 -3.21
N ILE A 145 15.04 6.53 -4.10
CA ILE A 145 14.59 7.63 -4.97
C ILE A 145 13.90 7.04 -6.19
N SER A 146 12.63 6.69 -6.04
CA SER A 146 11.79 6.05 -7.07
C SER A 146 10.75 6.98 -7.71
N HIS A 147 10.67 8.25 -7.29
CA HIS A 147 9.74 9.24 -7.82
C HIS A 147 10.34 10.65 -7.78
N PRO A 148 10.02 11.56 -8.72
CA PRO A 148 10.55 12.93 -8.74
C PRO A 148 10.34 13.73 -7.44
N VAL A 149 9.24 13.50 -6.71
CA VAL A 149 9.01 14.16 -5.42
C VAL A 149 10.11 13.82 -4.41
N ARG A 150 10.60 12.58 -4.39
CA ARG A 150 11.72 12.18 -3.52
C ARG A 150 13.04 12.84 -3.92
N THR A 151 13.30 12.98 -5.23
CA THR A 151 14.46 13.74 -5.71
C THR A 151 14.43 15.17 -5.19
N ARG A 152 13.30 15.87 -5.38
CA ARG A 152 13.14 17.24 -4.89
C ARG A 152 13.25 17.36 -3.38
N LEU A 153 12.72 16.39 -2.63
CA LEU A 153 12.86 16.34 -1.16
C LEU A 153 14.32 16.25 -0.73
N MET A 154 15.14 15.45 -1.43
CA MET A 154 16.58 15.30 -1.13
C MET A 154 17.39 16.57 -1.44
N GLU A 155 16.88 17.45 -2.30
CA GLU A 155 17.51 18.73 -2.66
C GLU A 155 17.20 19.86 -1.67
N LEU A 156 16.19 19.69 -0.81
CA LEU A 156 15.81 20.70 0.18
C LEU A 156 16.92 20.94 1.21
N ARG A 157 17.01 22.20 1.64
CA ARG A 157 17.84 22.59 2.79
C ARG A 157 16.92 22.99 3.93
N PHE A 158 17.18 22.46 5.10
CA PHE A 158 16.37 22.69 6.29
C PHE A 158 17.07 23.67 7.23
N PRO A 159 16.33 24.52 7.97
CA PRO A 159 16.90 25.59 8.78
C PRO A 159 17.65 25.09 10.02
N LYS A 160 17.36 23.85 10.49
CA LYS A 160 18.00 23.22 11.65
C LYS A 160 18.55 21.85 11.31
N SER A 161 19.43 21.34 12.14
CA SER A 161 20.04 19.99 12.03
C SER A 161 19.17 18.87 12.62
N ASP A 162 17.89 19.12 12.87
CA ASP A 162 16.89 18.23 13.43
C ASP A 162 16.15 17.39 12.38
N VAL A 163 16.70 17.27 11.18
CA VAL A 163 16.14 16.54 10.05
C VAL A 163 17.16 15.58 9.47
N VAL A 164 16.74 14.34 9.19
CA VAL A 164 17.57 13.36 8.48
C VAL A 164 16.91 12.93 7.19
N MET A 165 17.63 13.09 6.07
CA MET A 165 17.21 12.66 4.73
C MET A 165 18.24 11.67 4.20
N GLN A 166 17.84 10.41 4.00
CA GLN A 166 18.73 9.34 3.56
C GLN A 166 18.22 8.67 2.28
N ASP A 167 19.05 8.73 1.22
CA ASP A 167 18.83 7.93 0.01
C ASP A 167 19.33 6.50 0.24
N THR A 168 18.44 5.54 0.10
CA THR A 168 18.74 4.11 0.18
C THR A 168 18.65 3.41 -1.19
N SER A 169 18.83 4.14 -2.29
CA SER A 169 18.70 3.59 -3.65
C SER A 169 19.74 2.50 -3.97
N ASN A 170 20.88 2.51 -3.29
CA ASN A 170 21.91 1.47 -3.41
C ASN A 170 21.56 0.18 -2.66
N TYR A 171 20.55 0.22 -1.79
CA TYR A 171 20.05 -0.95 -1.08
C TYR A 171 19.02 -1.68 -1.96
N ASN A 172 19.29 -2.93 -2.28
CA ASN A 172 18.35 -3.80 -2.96
C ASN A 172 17.94 -4.95 -2.03
N HIS A 173 16.75 -4.86 -1.52
CA HIS A 173 16.11 -5.81 -0.64
C HIS A 173 16.11 -7.26 -1.15
N PHE A 174 16.02 -7.45 -2.46
CA PHE A 174 16.02 -8.78 -3.08
C PHE A 174 17.41 -9.36 -3.39
N GLN A 175 18.46 -8.54 -3.32
CA GLN A 175 19.83 -8.90 -3.70
C GLN A 175 20.84 -8.76 -2.56
N THR A 176 20.42 -8.19 -1.46
CA THR A 176 21.29 -7.94 -0.30
C THR A 176 21.23 -9.16 0.64
N ASP A 177 22.37 -9.60 1.15
CA ASP A 177 22.45 -10.66 2.16
C ASP A 177 21.73 -10.29 3.46
N GLU A 178 21.37 -11.28 4.26
CA GLU A 178 20.56 -11.11 5.47
C GLU A 178 21.22 -10.17 6.51
N ILE A 179 22.55 -10.21 6.64
CA ILE A 179 23.27 -9.37 7.60
C ILE A 179 23.15 -7.90 7.21
N ASN A 180 23.41 -7.56 5.95
CA ASN A 180 23.31 -6.19 5.45
C ASN A 180 21.85 -5.71 5.41
N GLN A 181 20.89 -6.62 5.20
CA GLN A 181 19.47 -6.31 5.36
C GLN A 181 19.16 -5.89 6.80
N GLN A 182 19.63 -6.65 7.78
CA GLN A 182 19.38 -6.36 9.19
C GLN A 182 20.01 -5.02 9.60
N VAL A 183 21.25 -4.78 9.24
CA VAL A 183 21.93 -3.49 9.50
C VAL A 183 21.15 -2.30 8.93
N THR A 184 20.61 -2.45 7.72
CA THR A 184 19.82 -1.38 7.09
C THR A 184 18.48 -1.15 7.80
N LYS A 185 17.81 -2.23 8.24
CA LYS A 185 16.58 -2.16 9.03
C LYS A 185 16.83 -1.50 10.39
N ASP A 186 17.91 -1.88 11.06
CA ASP A 186 18.27 -1.31 12.37
C ASP A 186 18.55 0.20 12.28
N ARG A 187 19.25 0.65 11.22
CA ARG A 187 19.45 2.08 10.96
C ARG A 187 18.14 2.82 10.72
N TYR A 188 17.26 2.22 9.96
CA TYR A 188 15.93 2.80 9.73
C TYR A 188 15.17 2.99 11.04
N TRP A 189 15.16 1.96 11.90
CA TRP A 189 14.48 2.04 13.20
C TRP A 189 15.14 2.97 14.19
N GLN A 190 16.46 3.08 14.18
CA GLN A 190 17.17 4.09 14.98
C GLN A 190 16.75 5.51 14.60
N LEU A 191 16.62 5.80 13.31
CA LEU A 191 16.13 7.09 12.85
C LEU A 191 14.66 7.29 13.23
N ALA A 192 13.82 6.29 13.04
CA ALA A 192 12.41 6.32 13.38
C ALA A 192 12.18 6.60 14.88
N GLN A 193 12.92 5.92 15.75
CA GLN A 193 12.83 6.10 17.21
C GLN A 193 13.25 7.49 17.66
N ARG A 194 14.24 8.10 17.00
CA ARG A 194 14.72 9.45 17.29
C ARG A 194 13.82 10.56 16.71
N SER A 195 12.92 10.24 15.79
CA SER A 195 12.14 11.23 15.03
C SER A 195 10.73 11.40 15.58
N LYS A 196 10.25 12.65 15.67
CA LYS A 196 8.87 12.99 16.04
C LYS A 196 7.90 12.59 14.94
N PHE A 197 8.28 12.78 13.67
CA PHE A 197 7.48 12.43 12.49
C PHE A 197 8.30 11.61 11.49
N GLY A 198 7.59 10.83 10.65
CA GLY A 198 8.21 10.10 9.54
C GLY A 198 7.63 10.50 8.20
N LEU A 199 8.48 10.85 7.22
CA LEU A 199 8.01 11.24 5.90
C LEU A 199 7.61 10.03 5.05
N CYS A 200 6.45 10.10 4.46
CA CYS A 200 5.86 9.11 3.57
C CYS A 200 5.63 9.70 2.16
N PRO A 201 6.67 10.15 1.47
CA PRO A 201 6.52 10.56 0.08
C PRO A 201 6.21 9.34 -0.78
N ARG A 202 5.29 9.50 -1.75
CA ARG A 202 4.97 8.43 -2.70
C ARG A 202 6.22 7.88 -3.39
N GLY A 203 6.16 6.59 -3.73
CA GLY A 203 7.13 5.93 -4.57
C GLY A 203 6.71 5.84 -6.03
N ALA A 204 7.05 4.75 -6.70
CA ALA A 204 6.57 4.43 -8.04
C ALA A 204 5.04 4.28 -8.06
N GLY A 205 4.48 3.64 -7.03
CA GLY A 205 3.05 3.67 -6.72
C GLY A 205 2.61 4.97 -6.03
N THR A 206 1.32 5.10 -5.77
CA THR A 206 0.77 6.28 -5.07
C THR A 206 0.91 6.20 -3.57
N SER A 207 1.11 5.01 -3.00
CA SER A 207 1.24 4.77 -1.56
C SER A 207 2.69 4.49 -1.15
N SER A 208 2.90 4.23 0.14
CA SER A 208 4.18 3.84 0.71
C SER A 208 4.00 2.82 1.84
N VAL A 209 4.77 1.73 1.80
CA VAL A 209 4.80 0.72 2.88
C VAL A 209 5.14 1.36 4.23
N ARG A 210 6.08 2.33 4.22
CA ARG A 210 6.52 3.05 5.43
C ARG A 210 5.40 3.73 6.19
N LEU A 211 4.34 4.12 5.52
CA LEU A 211 3.17 4.72 6.16
C LEU A 211 2.61 3.79 7.23
N PHE A 212 2.41 2.52 6.90
CA PHE A 212 1.83 1.53 7.81
C PHE A 212 2.84 1.04 8.85
N GLU A 213 4.12 0.95 8.51
CA GLU A 213 5.21 0.67 9.46
C GLU A 213 5.30 1.77 10.54
N LEU A 214 5.22 3.05 10.15
CA LEU A 214 5.25 4.17 11.08
C LEU A 214 4.00 4.21 11.97
N MET A 215 2.82 3.94 11.40
CA MET A 215 1.59 3.82 12.20
C MET A 215 1.72 2.70 13.24
N GLU A 216 2.22 1.52 12.85
CA GLU A 216 2.48 0.40 13.75
C GLU A 216 3.47 0.78 14.86
N ALA A 217 4.47 1.60 14.54
CA ALA A 217 5.46 2.11 15.50
C ALA A 217 4.96 3.27 16.38
N GLY A 218 3.75 3.77 16.16
CA GLY A 218 3.22 4.95 16.87
C GLY A 218 3.97 6.24 16.51
N ILE A 219 4.44 6.36 15.26
CA ILE A 219 5.10 7.55 14.73
C ILE A 219 4.15 8.21 13.71
N PRO A 220 3.76 9.48 13.94
CA PRO A 220 2.84 10.16 13.04
C PRO A 220 3.46 10.32 11.64
N PRO A 221 2.77 9.88 10.58
CA PRO A 221 3.26 9.99 9.23
C PRO A 221 2.98 11.37 8.62
N VAL A 222 3.93 11.86 7.81
CA VAL A 222 3.73 13.01 6.93
C VAL A 222 3.59 12.50 5.50
N ILE A 223 2.40 12.58 4.95
CA ILE A 223 2.03 12.00 3.66
C ILE A 223 2.25 13.05 2.55
N ILE A 224 3.05 12.69 1.54
CA ILE A 224 3.36 13.53 0.39
C ILE A 224 3.00 12.75 -0.88
N ALA A 225 1.72 12.74 -1.23
CA ALA A 225 1.16 11.88 -2.28
C ALA A 225 -0.21 12.40 -2.74
N ASP A 226 -0.24 13.36 -3.67
CA ASP A 226 -1.48 14.06 -4.09
C ASP A 226 -2.52 13.13 -4.71
N ASP A 227 -2.08 12.10 -5.41
CA ASP A 227 -2.95 11.16 -6.14
C ASP A 227 -3.37 9.94 -5.29
N TRP A 228 -2.82 9.81 -4.07
CA TRP A 228 -3.16 8.70 -3.19
C TRP A 228 -4.55 8.86 -2.57
N ILE A 229 -5.23 7.72 -2.42
CA ILE A 229 -6.50 7.62 -1.70
C ILE A 229 -6.25 6.87 -0.40
N PRO A 230 -6.50 7.46 0.76
CA PRO A 230 -6.43 6.77 2.03
C PRO A 230 -7.40 5.59 2.11
N PRO A 231 -7.02 4.45 2.70
CA PRO A 231 -7.95 3.39 3.06
C PRO A 231 -9.09 3.90 3.93
N ILE A 232 -10.27 3.32 3.74
CA ILE A 232 -11.44 3.65 4.56
C ILE A 232 -11.25 3.23 6.03
N GLY A 233 -11.92 3.91 6.92
CA GLY A 233 -12.02 3.60 8.35
C GLY A 233 -11.29 4.57 9.25
N PRO A 234 -9.95 4.70 9.19
CA PRO A 234 -9.23 5.64 10.04
C PRO A 234 -9.62 7.10 9.80
N LYS A 235 -9.60 7.89 10.87
CA LYS A 235 -9.68 9.36 10.80
C LYS A 235 -8.28 9.92 10.59
N TRP A 236 -7.82 9.89 9.35
CA TRP A 236 -6.44 10.20 8.94
C TRP A 236 -5.95 11.56 9.43
N GLU A 237 -6.82 12.56 9.45
CA GLU A 237 -6.53 13.92 9.89
C GLU A 237 -6.13 14.03 11.37
N LYS A 238 -6.49 13.04 12.20
CA LYS A 238 -6.12 13.02 13.60
C LYS A 238 -4.64 12.71 13.83
N PHE A 239 -4.01 11.95 12.95
CA PHE A 239 -2.66 11.46 13.19
C PHE A 239 -1.68 11.75 12.03
N ALA A 240 -2.15 11.87 10.80
CA ALA A 240 -1.30 12.15 9.65
C ALA A 240 -1.28 13.65 9.31
N LEU A 241 -0.15 14.13 8.82
CA LEU A 241 -0.03 15.42 8.15
C LEU A 241 -0.01 15.19 6.64
N PHE A 242 -0.76 16.00 5.89
CA PHE A 242 -0.78 15.93 4.43
C PHE A 242 -0.09 17.17 3.87
N VAL A 243 0.98 16.96 3.11
CA VAL A 243 1.72 18.02 2.43
C VAL A 243 1.60 17.83 0.93
N PRO A 244 1.00 18.76 0.18
CA PRO A 244 0.91 18.66 -1.27
C PRO A 244 2.30 18.56 -1.93
N GLU A 245 2.43 17.73 -2.97
CA GLU A 245 3.71 17.54 -3.67
C GLU A 245 4.31 18.84 -4.22
N ARG A 246 3.47 19.82 -4.55
CA ARG A 246 3.90 21.15 -5.01
C ARG A 246 4.40 22.05 -3.87
N GLU A 247 4.00 21.78 -2.64
CA GLU A 247 4.26 22.60 -1.44
C GLU A 247 5.38 22.05 -0.55
N ILE A 248 6.17 21.09 -1.04
CA ILE A 248 7.26 20.46 -0.26
C ILE A 248 8.32 21.46 0.25
N VAL A 249 8.41 22.63 -0.35
CA VAL A 249 9.32 23.71 0.13
C VAL A 249 8.91 24.20 1.52
N SER A 250 7.62 24.18 1.85
CA SER A 250 7.09 24.56 3.17
C SER A 250 7.08 23.40 4.18
N LEU A 251 7.53 22.18 3.78
CA LEU A 251 7.46 20.96 4.59
C LEU A 251 7.96 21.16 6.02
N TYR A 252 9.12 21.82 6.19
CA TYR A 252 9.69 22.03 7.52
C TYR A 252 8.75 22.85 8.40
N ASN A 253 8.23 23.95 7.90
CA ASN A 253 7.33 24.83 8.67
C ASN A 253 6.04 24.10 9.02
N VAL A 254 5.43 23.40 8.08
CA VAL A 254 4.20 22.62 8.32
C VAL A 254 4.42 21.59 9.43
N VAL A 255 5.51 20.83 9.39
CA VAL A 255 5.77 19.83 10.42
C VAL A 255 6.14 20.48 11.76
N HIS A 256 6.89 21.57 11.75
CA HIS A 256 7.32 22.30 12.96
C HIS A 256 6.12 22.94 13.69
N GLU A 257 5.13 23.45 12.97
CA GLU A 257 3.89 23.97 13.55
C GLU A 257 3.12 22.91 14.36
N HIS A 258 3.24 21.63 13.97
CA HIS A 258 2.63 20.48 14.66
C HIS A 258 3.58 19.73 15.60
N GLU A 259 4.77 20.27 15.85
CA GLU A 259 5.81 19.58 16.61
C GLU A 259 5.33 19.11 17.97
N ASN A 260 4.56 19.91 18.69
CA ASN A 260 4.07 19.58 20.02
C ASN A 260 2.94 18.51 20.04
N GLU A 261 2.38 18.18 18.87
CA GLU A 261 1.31 17.20 18.74
C GLU A 261 1.81 15.75 18.52
N TRP A 262 3.13 15.56 18.33
CA TRP A 262 3.68 14.28 17.90
C TRP A 262 3.32 13.10 18.81
N ILE A 263 3.24 13.30 20.14
CA ILE A 263 2.89 12.24 21.09
C ILE A 263 1.44 11.81 20.88
N GLN A 264 0.52 12.79 20.80
CA GLN A 264 -0.90 12.50 20.63
C GLN A 264 -1.15 11.87 19.24
N ARG A 265 -0.59 12.45 18.18
CA ARG A 265 -0.70 11.90 16.82
C ARG A 265 -0.10 10.51 16.72
N GLY A 266 0.99 10.24 17.41
CA GLY A 266 1.62 8.92 17.44
C GLY A 266 0.73 7.85 18.07
N ARG A 267 0.06 8.19 19.18
CA ARG A 267 -0.94 7.31 19.82
C ARG A 267 -2.12 7.02 18.90
N GLU A 268 -2.68 8.04 18.29
CA GLU A 268 -3.80 7.93 17.34
C GLU A 268 -3.39 7.10 16.07
N ALA A 269 -2.15 7.25 15.60
CA ALA A 269 -1.63 6.46 14.49
C ALA A 269 -1.54 4.96 14.86
N ARG A 270 -1.02 4.65 16.05
CA ARG A 270 -0.94 3.29 16.57
C ARG A 270 -2.32 2.68 16.76
N GLU A 271 -3.24 3.39 17.39
CA GLU A 271 -4.62 2.95 17.59
C GLU A 271 -5.33 2.70 16.25
N ALA A 272 -5.11 3.58 15.25
CA ALA A 272 -5.64 3.40 13.92
C ALA A 272 -5.07 2.14 13.24
N TYR A 273 -3.77 1.85 13.41
CA TYR A 273 -3.18 0.62 12.89
C TYR A 273 -3.79 -0.62 13.54
N GLU A 274 -3.86 -0.66 14.87
CA GLU A 274 -4.42 -1.78 15.65
C GLU A 274 -5.89 -2.02 15.34
N THR A 275 -6.65 -0.95 15.10
CA THR A 275 -8.08 -1.04 14.81
C THR A 275 -8.38 -1.51 13.39
N TRP A 276 -7.53 -1.17 12.40
CA TRP A 276 -7.87 -1.34 10.99
C TRP A 276 -6.91 -2.22 10.20
N PHE A 277 -5.63 -2.27 10.53
CA PHE A 277 -4.59 -2.86 9.67
C PHE A 277 -3.79 -4.00 10.31
N ALA A 278 -3.84 -4.15 11.64
CA ALA A 278 -3.18 -5.27 12.31
C ALA A 278 -3.73 -6.62 11.80
N PRO A 279 -2.90 -7.68 11.77
CA PRO A 279 -3.29 -8.99 11.23
C PRO A 279 -4.58 -9.56 11.80
N GLU A 280 -4.88 -9.28 13.08
CA GLU A 280 -6.06 -9.76 13.81
C GLU A 280 -7.36 -9.12 13.33
N VAL A 281 -7.29 -7.96 12.70
CA VAL A 281 -8.46 -7.18 12.27
C VAL A 281 -8.50 -6.97 10.74
N TYR A 282 -7.39 -7.24 10.04
CA TYR A 282 -7.29 -6.94 8.62
C TYR A 282 -8.34 -7.65 7.76
N TRP A 283 -8.73 -8.86 8.14
CA TRP A 283 -9.80 -9.58 7.44
C TRP A 283 -11.13 -8.83 7.46
N ARG A 284 -11.49 -8.25 8.60
CA ARG A 284 -12.67 -7.38 8.72
C ARG A 284 -12.57 -6.17 7.81
N PHE A 285 -11.43 -5.48 7.81
CA PHE A 285 -11.17 -4.34 6.93
C PHE A 285 -11.36 -4.71 5.46
N LEU A 286 -10.79 -5.86 5.04
CA LEU A 286 -10.89 -6.37 3.67
C LEU A 286 -12.36 -6.59 3.27
N ILE A 287 -13.13 -7.28 4.09
CA ILE A 287 -14.54 -7.56 3.81
C ILE A 287 -15.38 -6.27 3.75
N GLN A 288 -15.18 -5.35 4.69
CA GLN A 288 -15.86 -4.06 4.67
C GLN A 288 -15.52 -3.25 3.42
N SER A 289 -14.28 -3.26 2.99
CA SER A 289 -13.85 -2.57 1.77
C SER A 289 -14.48 -3.17 0.51
N ILE A 290 -14.62 -4.49 0.44
CA ILE A 290 -15.34 -5.17 -0.66
C ILE A 290 -16.82 -4.77 -0.66
N GLN A 291 -17.47 -4.74 0.50
CA GLN A 291 -18.87 -4.30 0.63
C GLN A 291 -19.06 -2.86 0.15
N VAL A 292 -18.08 -1.97 0.42
CA VAL A 292 -18.10 -0.60 -0.12
C VAL A 292 -18.03 -0.60 -1.65
N ILE A 293 -17.18 -1.43 -2.25
CA ILE A 293 -17.13 -1.58 -3.72
C ILE A 293 -18.49 -2.07 -4.24
N GLN A 294 -19.03 -3.15 -3.69
CA GLN A 294 -20.32 -3.72 -4.11
C GLN A 294 -21.48 -2.71 -4.05
N LYS A 295 -21.45 -1.84 -3.04
CA LYS A 295 -22.48 -0.80 -2.85
C LYS A 295 -22.36 0.36 -3.83
N HIS A 296 -21.12 0.75 -4.21
CA HIS A 296 -20.88 1.99 -4.95
C HIS A 296 -20.44 1.77 -6.40
N GLN A 297 -20.21 0.53 -6.82
CA GLN A 297 -19.88 0.19 -8.19
C GLN A 297 -21.02 0.57 -9.12
N LYS A 298 -20.74 1.36 -10.17
CA LYS A 298 -21.75 1.94 -11.06
C LYS A 298 -22.27 0.98 -12.12
N PHE A 299 -21.41 0.05 -12.57
CA PHE A 299 -21.74 -0.91 -13.62
C PHE A 299 -21.33 -2.31 -13.20
N PRO A 300 -22.06 -3.35 -13.63
CA PRO A 300 -21.70 -4.74 -13.39
C PRO A 300 -20.28 -5.08 -13.88
N GLU A 301 -19.58 -5.94 -13.15
CA GLU A 301 -18.20 -6.35 -13.50
C GLU A 301 -18.15 -7.17 -14.80
N THR A 302 -19.24 -7.84 -15.16
CA THR A 302 -19.39 -8.53 -16.45
C THR A 302 -19.17 -7.60 -17.65
N ILE A 303 -19.54 -6.32 -17.58
CA ILE A 303 -19.31 -5.33 -18.63
C ILE A 303 -17.80 -5.08 -18.80
N TYR A 304 -17.07 -4.95 -17.69
CA TYR A 304 -15.62 -4.76 -17.73
C TYR A 304 -14.90 -6.01 -18.19
N ALA A 305 -15.31 -7.19 -17.74
CA ALA A 305 -14.76 -8.46 -18.17
C ALA A 305 -14.93 -8.68 -19.69
N SER A 306 -16.11 -8.32 -20.24
CA SER A 306 -16.38 -8.41 -21.67
C SER A 306 -15.56 -7.40 -22.49
N SER A 307 -15.17 -6.27 -21.92
CA SER A 307 -14.33 -5.27 -22.58
C SER A 307 -12.82 -5.59 -22.50
N LEU A 308 -12.43 -6.68 -21.87
CA LEU A 308 -11.04 -7.09 -21.67
C LEU A 308 -10.17 -7.10 -22.93
N PRO A 309 -10.62 -7.56 -24.11
CA PRO A 309 -9.84 -7.51 -25.34
C PRO A 309 -9.45 -6.08 -25.72
N LEU A 310 -10.38 -5.11 -25.61
CA LEU A 310 -10.13 -3.70 -25.94
C LEU A 310 -9.20 -3.06 -24.89
N LEU A 311 -9.41 -3.33 -23.62
CA LEU A 311 -8.54 -2.87 -22.55
C LEU A 311 -7.13 -3.44 -22.69
N THR A 312 -6.99 -4.67 -23.22
CA THR A 312 -5.69 -5.29 -23.54
C THR A 312 -4.92 -4.49 -24.57
N LEU A 313 -5.56 -4.07 -25.63
CA LEU A 313 -4.94 -3.28 -26.69
C LEU A 313 -4.51 -1.90 -26.16
N ALA A 314 -5.34 -1.25 -25.39
CA ALA A 314 -5.04 0.05 -24.77
C ALA A 314 -3.85 -0.04 -23.81
N GLU A 315 -3.79 -1.08 -22.98
CA GLU A 315 -2.70 -1.27 -22.02
C GLU A 315 -1.37 -1.63 -22.70
N ARG A 316 -1.38 -2.48 -23.74
CA ARG A 316 -0.19 -2.75 -24.56
C ARG A 316 0.35 -1.49 -25.23
N GLY A 317 -0.54 -0.63 -25.74
CA GLY A 317 -0.15 0.67 -26.30
C GLY A 317 0.50 1.57 -25.25
N ARG A 318 -0.06 1.62 -24.03
CA ARG A 318 0.51 2.37 -22.91
C ARG A 318 1.89 1.85 -22.49
N GLN A 319 2.05 0.55 -22.34
CA GLN A 319 3.33 -0.07 -21.96
C GLN A 319 4.39 0.15 -23.02
N THR A 320 4.03 0.07 -24.30
CA THR A 320 4.95 0.37 -25.41
C THR A 320 5.44 1.81 -25.36
N ARG A 321 4.54 2.78 -25.11
CA ARG A 321 4.91 4.20 -24.92
C ARG A 321 5.84 4.40 -23.74
N ILE A 322 5.56 3.79 -22.59
CA ILE A 322 6.41 3.88 -21.39
C ILE A 322 7.81 3.31 -21.68
N ARG A 323 7.90 2.12 -22.30
CA ARG A 323 9.19 1.50 -22.67
C ARG A 323 9.98 2.38 -23.66
N SER A 324 9.31 2.99 -24.63
CA SER A 324 9.93 3.93 -25.57
C SER A 324 10.46 5.18 -24.87
N MET A 325 9.70 5.75 -23.95
CA MET A 325 10.14 6.90 -23.13
C MET A 325 11.34 6.56 -22.23
N ILE A 326 11.36 5.39 -21.61
CA ILE A 326 12.48 4.93 -20.77
C ILE A 326 13.75 4.75 -21.64
N ARG A 327 13.62 4.14 -22.83
CA ARG A 327 14.74 4.00 -23.80
C ARG A 327 15.25 5.35 -24.25
N ALA A 328 14.37 6.29 -24.59
CA ALA A 328 14.74 7.65 -24.99
C ALA A 328 15.49 8.38 -23.88
N LYS A 329 15.00 8.34 -22.64
CA LYS A 329 15.69 8.92 -21.47
C LYS A 329 17.05 8.26 -21.22
N GLY A 330 17.17 6.96 -21.40
CA GLY A 330 18.45 6.23 -21.29
C GLY A 330 19.47 6.64 -22.37
N MET A 331 19.00 6.88 -23.59
CA MET A 331 19.84 7.40 -24.69
C MET A 331 20.32 8.83 -24.40
N ILE A 332 19.41 9.72 -23.97
CA ILE A 332 19.75 11.09 -23.62
C ILE A 332 20.79 11.13 -22.50
N ARG A 333 20.63 10.29 -21.43
CA ARG A 333 21.63 10.19 -20.36
C ARG A 333 23.00 9.70 -20.83
N LYS A 334 23.05 8.81 -21.83
CA LYS A 334 24.32 8.35 -22.42
C LYS A 334 24.99 9.44 -23.28
N ILE A 335 24.22 10.27 -23.94
CA ILE A 335 24.73 11.41 -24.74
C ILE A 335 25.29 12.52 -23.85
N LEU A 336 24.58 12.82 -22.75
CA LEU A 336 24.99 13.88 -21.79
C LEU A 336 26.18 13.46 -20.88
N LYS A 337 26.59 12.18 -20.89
CA LYS A 337 27.77 11.68 -20.15
C LYS A 337 29.00 11.53 -21.03
N ARG A 338 28.92 11.84 -22.31
CA ARG A 338 30.04 12.00 -23.25
C ARG A 338 30.34 13.49 -23.44
#